data_5b0c483f4570e3008475e2bda559e550
#
_entry.id   5b0c483f4570e3008475e2bda559e550
#
_cell.length_a   1.000
_cell.length_b   1.000
_cell.length_c   1.000
_cell.angle_alpha   90.00
_cell.angle_beta   90.00
_cell.angle_gamma   90.00
#
_symmetry.space_group_name_H-M   'P 1'
#
loop_
_entity.id
_entity.type
_entity.pdbx_description
1 polymer ?
#
loop_
_entity_poly.entity_id
_entity_poly.type
_entity_poly.pdbx_seq_one_letter_code
_entity_poly.pdbx_strand_id
1 'polypeptide(L)'
;MKKAYDDPKWQASCHLLAELFSHKECIYLGGMGSSKQLLSCDFEECSWQDIQGLSYSDIVTRLDDVTSHQDNAFKSCYVALLSYDDFSFLDTMSPSRLFKIHGEVCIDDHLDIELKGNISEETRSYIDRYCQNFPKEKRRLWQKGCDLSANDTTIEWVSQNSQEDYLKCVRNIQKDIEKGRYYQLNYLRYFILKNVTYSLSKVHTKSKEHLQNAKNLHWIMQRFARFGEHMSAVIALQEEAVVSFSPERFVDIVPYGSSQDLKYLLSTYPIKGTAPRYASKQKDRLSAEHLKASLKDQAELNMIVDLMRHDLAQVCERGSVNVLNPGRVHGFRSVFHRMAHIQGIMDSSLNMDRLCRTLLPAGSITGAPKKEVIGAIREYEQKGRGYFMGHICWLRPGGFLDSSLLIRTLHLTTHKAEYAAGSGIVIHSVAEKEYEEVKAKSRMWTDGTDDT
;
A
#
# COMPACT_ATOMS: atom_id res chain seq x y z
N MET A 1 -8.89 26.02 -3.70
CA MET A 1 -8.09 24.80 -3.80
C MET A 1 -8.51 24.10 -5.09
N LYS A 2 -7.63 24.04 -6.11
CA LYS A 2 -7.85 23.15 -7.25
C LYS A 2 -7.97 21.72 -6.69
N LYS A 3 -9.01 21.00 -7.07
CA LYS A 3 -9.15 19.60 -6.66
C LYS A 3 -7.96 18.88 -7.29
N ALA A 4 -7.20 18.07 -6.53
CA ALA A 4 -6.05 17.35 -7.09
C ALA A 4 -6.44 16.33 -8.17
N TYR A 5 -7.77 16.05 -8.33
CA TYR A 5 -8.34 15.34 -9.48
C TYR A 5 -8.17 16.10 -10.79
N ASP A 6 -7.86 17.41 -10.73
CA ASP A 6 -7.67 18.24 -11.91
C ASP A 6 -6.20 18.26 -12.37
N ASP A 7 -5.29 17.45 -11.72
CA ASP A 7 -3.93 17.28 -12.20
C ASP A 7 -3.93 16.46 -13.49
N PRO A 8 -3.60 17.07 -14.63
CA PRO A 8 -3.64 16.38 -15.92
C PRO A 8 -2.67 15.20 -16.02
N LYS A 9 -1.54 15.27 -15.34
CA LYS A 9 -0.53 14.19 -15.32
C LYS A 9 -1.04 12.98 -14.57
N TRP A 10 -1.64 13.20 -13.39
CA TRP A 10 -2.29 12.12 -12.63
C TRP A 10 -3.41 11.46 -13.43
N GLN A 11 -4.26 12.25 -14.10
CA GLN A 11 -5.33 11.73 -14.94
C GLN A 11 -4.80 10.91 -16.12
N ALA A 12 -3.75 11.38 -16.78
CA ALA A 12 -3.13 10.65 -17.87
C ALA A 12 -2.49 9.33 -17.41
N SER A 13 -1.82 9.35 -16.24
CA SER A 13 -1.25 8.15 -15.64
C SER A 13 -2.33 7.13 -15.28
N CYS A 14 -3.43 7.55 -14.67
CA CYS A 14 -4.56 6.67 -14.34
C CYS A 14 -5.26 6.12 -15.59
N HIS A 15 -5.36 6.90 -16.66
CA HIS A 15 -5.92 6.43 -17.92
C HIS A 15 -5.05 5.33 -18.55
N LEU A 16 -3.74 5.57 -18.66
CA LEU A 16 -2.81 4.58 -19.18
C LEU A 16 -2.81 3.31 -18.31
N LEU A 17 -2.80 3.48 -16.99
CA LEU A 17 -2.84 2.36 -16.05
C LEU A 17 -4.14 1.55 -16.17
N ALA A 18 -5.29 2.21 -16.38
CA ALA A 18 -6.57 1.52 -16.57
C ALA A 18 -6.58 0.66 -17.85
N GLU A 19 -5.97 1.14 -18.92
CA GLU A 19 -5.81 0.38 -20.16
C GLU A 19 -4.86 -0.81 -19.95
N LEU A 20 -3.71 -0.60 -19.31
CA LEU A 20 -2.74 -1.66 -19.02
C LEU A 20 -3.32 -2.72 -18.09
N PHE A 21 -4.01 -2.30 -17.02
CA PHE A 21 -4.57 -3.20 -16.00
C PHE A 21 -5.48 -4.30 -16.56
N SER A 22 -6.13 -4.04 -17.68
CA SER A 22 -7.04 -4.99 -18.32
C SER A 22 -6.39 -5.83 -19.42
N HIS A 23 -5.17 -5.49 -19.85
CA HIS A 23 -4.59 -6.08 -21.07
C HIS A 23 -3.15 -6.56 -20.93
N LYS A 24 -2.40 -6.09 -19.94
CA LYS A 24 -0.97 -6.37 -19.81
C LYS A 24 -0.55 -6.43 -18.35
N GLU A 25 0.41 -7.29 -18.05
CA GLU A 25 1.07 -7.24 -16.74
C GLU A 25 1.73 -5.88 -16.53
N CYS A 26 1.52 -5.29 -15.36
CA CYS A 26 2.13 -4.02 -15.03
C CYS A 26 2.34 -3.84 -13.53
N ILE A 27 3.35 -3.06 -13.16
CA ILE A 27 3.62 -2.61 -11.81
C ILE A 27 3.56 -1.09 -11.79
N TYR A 28 2.71 -0.54 -10.95
CA TYR A 28 2.62 0.89 -10.69
C TYR A 28 2.79 1.16 -9.20
N LEU A 29 3.68 2.06 -8.86
CA LEU A 29 3.91 2.55 -7.50
C LEU A 29 3.79 4.07 -7.48
N GLY A 30 3.14 4.58 -6.45
CA GLY A 30 2.89 6.00 -6.28
C GLY A 30 1.41 6.33 -6.42
N GLY A 31 1.06 7.54 -6.09
CA GLY A 31 -0.32 8.00 -6.10
C GLY A 31 -0.38 9.50 -6.27
N MET A 32 -1.58 10.03 -6.11
CA MET A 32 -1.81 11.46 -6.23
C MET A 32 -0.97 12.24 -5.21
N GLY A 33 -0.16 13.19 -5.71
CA GLY A 33 0.75 14.00 -4.89
C GLY A 33 2.06 13.30 -4.52
N SER A 34 2.31 12.08 -5.02
CA SER A 34 3.62 11.45 -4.90
C SER A 34 4.65 12.20 -5.73
N SER A 35 5.81 12.50 -5.13
CA SER A 35 6.95 13.09 -5.83
C SER A 35 7.71 12.07 -6.69
N LYS A 36 7.42 10.78 -6.50
CA LYS A 36 8.06 9.67 -7.19
C LYS A 36 6.99 8.67 -7.61
N GLN A 37 7.04 8.25 -8.86
CA GLN A 37 6.14 7.27 -9.44
C GLN A 37 6.96 6.30 -10.28
N LEU A 38 6.54 5.05 -10.32
CA LEU A 38 7.05 4.02 -11.21
C LEU A 38 5.86 3.41 -11.94
N LEU A 39 5.92 3.30 -13.25
CA LEU A 39 5.03 2.47 -14.06
C LEU A 39 5.91 1.58 -14.94
N SER A 40 5.79 0.29 -14.84
CA SER A 40 6.55 -0.66 -15.64
C SER A 40 5.69 -1.80 -16.16
N CYS A 41 5.99 -2.24 -17.37
CA CYS A 41 5.47 -3.45 -17.98
C CYS A 41 6.61 -4.43 -18.34
N ASP A 42 7.87 -4.03 -18.11
CA ASP A 42 9.06 -4.80 -18.41
C ASP A 42 9.80 -5.13 -17.11
N PHE A 43 9.47 -6.29 -16.56
CA PHE A 43 10.01 -6.83 -15.31
C PHE A 43 10.11 -8.35 -15.38
N GLU A 44 10.96 -8.91 -14.53
CA GLU A 44 11.04 -10.34 -14.28
C GLU A 44 10.74 -10.65 -12.83
N GLU A 45 10.05 -11.75 -12.57
CA GLU A 45 9.88 -12.25 -11.21
C GLU A 45 11.15 -13.02 -10.81
N CYS A 46 11.72 -12.63 -9.66
CA CYS A 46 12.93 -13.22 -9.11
C CYS A 46 12.60 -14.05 -7.88
N SER A 47 13.49 -14.98 -7.53
CA SER A 47 13.38 -15.68 -6.26
C SER A 47 13.75 -14.76 -5.09
N TRP A 48 12.96 -14.79 -4.02
CA TRP A 48 13.34 -14.13 -2.76
C TRP A 48 14.68 -14.66 -2.23
N GLN A 49 14.99 -15.94 -2.51
CA GLN A 49 16.25 -16.57 -2.12
C GLN A 49 17.48 -15.88 -2.73
N ASP A 50 17.32 -15.21 -3.88
CA ASP A 50 18.41 -14.49 -4.56
C ASP A 50 18.93 -13.29 -3.77
N ILE A 51 18.11 -12.72 -2.89
CA ILE A 51 18.46 -11.53 -2.12
C ILE A 51 18.39 -11.71 -0.60
N GLN A 52 17.66 -12.69 -0.08
CA GLN A 52 17.40 -12.81 1.37
C GLN A 52 18.68 -12.96 2.21
N GLY A 53 19.69 -13.67 1.69
CA GLY A 53 20.97 -13.90 2.33
C GLY A 53 21.99 -12.77 2.16
N LEU A 54 21.72 -11.82 1.26
CA LEU A 54 22.63 -10.72 0.98
C LEU A 54 22.48 -9.60 2.02
N SER A 55 23.59 -8.90 2.30
CA SER A 55 23.51 -7.65 3.07
C SER A 55 22.83 -6.56 2.24
N TYR A 56 22.29 -5.52 2.91
CA TYR A 56 21.69 -4.39 2.22
C TYR A 56 22.69 -3.71 1.28
N SER A 57 23.94 -3.53 1.73
CA SER A 57 25.01 -2.96 0.91
C SER A 57 25.34 -3.80 -0.33
N ASP A 58 25.34 -5.14 -0.22
CA ASP A 58 25.57 -6.01 -1.38
C ASP A 58 24.46 -5.90 -2.43
N ILE A 59 23.20 -5.81 -1.99
CA ILE A 59 22.06 -5.62 -2.91
C ILE A 59 22.18 -4.27 -3.63
N VAL A 60 22.52 -3.20 -2.90
CA VAL A 60 22.72 -1.87 -3.50
C VAL A 60 23.85 -1.89 -4.53
N THR A 61 24.99 -2.52 -4.21
CA THR A 61 26.10 -2.68 -5.13
C THR A 61 25.67 -3.41 -6.40
N ARG A 62 24.92 -4.51 -6.28
CA ARG A 62 24.39 -5.24 -7.46
C ARG A 62 23.48 -4.39 -8.34
N LEU A 63 22.68 -3.49 -7.75
CA LEU A 63 21.82 -2.57 -8.51
C LEU A 63 22.63 -1.47 -9.20
N ASP A 64 23.71 -1.01 -8.58
CA ASP A 64 24.57 0.04 -9.13
C ASP A 64 25.53 -0.47 -10.21
N ASP A 65 25.98 -1.75 -10.12
CA ASP A 65 26.87 -2.40 -11.08
C ASP A 65 26.22 -2.73 -12.43
N VAL A 66 24.89 -2.66 -12.52
CA VAL A 66 24.19 -2.77 -13.80
C VAL A 66 24.44 -1.47 -14.59
N THR A 67 25.68 -1.24 -15.02
CA THR A 67 26.05 -0.19 -15.93
C THR A 67 25.49 -0.52 -17.29
N SER A 68 24.37 0.09 -17.64
CA SER A 68 23.93 0.12 -19.03
C SER A 68 24.95 0.87 -19.87
N HIS A 69 25.55 0.21 -20.82
CA HIS A 69 26.37 0.84 -21.88
C HIS A 69 25.53 1.68 -22.86
N GLN A 70 24.34 2.10 -22.49
CA GLN A 70 23.44 2.92 -23.31
C GLN A 70 23.00 4.17 -22.54
N ASP A 71 22.98 5.30 -23.25
CA ASP A 71 22.69 6.65 -22.76
C ASP A 71 21.29 6.90 -22.14
N ASN A 72 20.51 5.86 -21.89
CA ASN A 72 19.23 5.96 -21.21
C ASN A 72 19.39 5.77 -19.68
N ALA A 73 19.15 6.84 -18.94
CA ALA A 73 19.45 7.02 -17.53
C ALA A 73 18.60 6.16 -16.55
N PHE A 74 18.01 5.04 -16.97
CA PHE A 74 17.27 4.13 -16.08
C PHE A 74 18.19 3.02 -15.56
N LYS A 75 18.34 2.93 -14.25
CA LYS A 75 18.96 1.78 -13.58
C LYS A 75 17.89 0.85 -13.06
N SER A 76 18.09 -0.44 -13.19
CA SER A 76 17.18 -1.47 -12.65
C SER A 76 16.90 -1.26 -11.16
N CYS A 77 15.70 -1.62 -10.72
CA CYS A 77 15.32 -1.56 -9.33
C CYS A 77 14.56 -2.84 -8.95
N TYR A 78 14.37 -3.07 -7.64
CA TYR A 78 13.54 -4.16 -7.16
C TYR A 78 12.24 -3.65 -6.58
N VAL A 79 11.14 -4.36 -6.86
CA VAL A 79 9.85 -4.19 -6.19
C VAL A 79 9.51 -5.50 -5.50
N ALA A 80 9.25 -5.46 -4.20
CA ALA A 80 8.84 -6.62 -3.42
C ALA A 80 7.40 -6.45 -2.93
N LEU A 81 6.57 -7.44 -3.20
CA LEU A 81 5.22 -7.61 -2.64
C LEU A 81 5.32 -8.62 -1.51
N LEU A 82 5.29 -8.14 -0.26
CA LEU A 82 5.57 -8.94 0.92
C LEU A 82 4.26 -9.32 1.63
N SER A 83 4.03 -10.62 1.76
CA SER A 83 2.90 -11.16 2.51
C SER A 83 3.09 -10.94 4.02
N TYR A 84 1.98 -10.66 4.73
CA TYR A 84 1.95 -10.62 6.18
C TYR A 84 2.36 -11.98 6.79
N ASP A 85 1.89 -13.06 6.19
CA ASP A 85 2.05 -14.41 6.73
C ASP A 85 3.49 -14.90 6.70
N ASP A 86 4.29 -14.55 5.69
CA ASP A 86 5.69 -14.96 5.56
C ASP A 86 6.55 -14.46 6.72
N PHE A 87 6.21 -13.32 7.30
CA PHE A 87 6.96 -12.70 8.39
C PHE A 87 6.28 -12.83 9.76
N SER A 88 5.06 -13.39 9.78
CA SER A 88 4.33 -13.67 11.01
C SER A 88 4.49 -15.12 11.50
N PHE A 89 5.33 -15.94 10.83
CA PHE A 89 5.52 -17.36 11.11
C PHE A 89 4.23 -18.19 11.00
N LEU A 90 3.32 -17.77 10.11
CA LEU A 90 2.07 -18.45 9.83
C LEU A 90 2.13 -19.15 8.46
N ASP A 91 1.24 -20.11 8.24
CA ASP A 91 1.11 -20.73 6.92
C ASP A 91 0.65 -19.71 5.89
N THR A 92 1.36 -19.63 4.78
CA THR A 92 1.20 -18.60 3.77
C THR A 92 0.02 -18.91 2.85
N MET A 93 -0.93 -17.96 2.75
CA MET A 93 -2.01 -18.01 1.76
C MET A 93 -1.60 -17.39 0.44
N SER A 94 -0.71 -16.41 0.49
CA SER A 94 -0.17 -15.70 -0.68
C SER A 94 1.31 -15.45 -0.42
N PRO A 95 2.21 -16.12 -1.13
CA PRO A 95 3.65 -15.99 -0.90
C PRO A 95 4.15 -14.59 -1.31
N SER A 96 5.22 -14.15 -0.66
CA SER A 96 5.91 -12.92 -1.06
C SER A 96 6.52 -13.06 -2.45
N ARG A 97 6.49 -11.98 -3.22
CA ARG A 97 6.99 -11.94 -4.58
C ARG A 97 8.01 -10.81 -4.74
N LEU A 98 9.03 -11.06 -5.55
CA LEU A 98 10.08 -10.10 -5.86
C LEU A 98 10.15 -9.89 -7.37
N PHE A 99 10.21 -8.64 -7.81
CA PHE A 99 10.28 -8.26 -9.21
C PHE A 99 11.49 -7.37 -9.44
N LYS A 100 12.28 -7.71 -10.45
CA LYS A 100 13.34 -6.85 -10.97
C LYS A 100 12.81 -6.07 -12.15
N ILE A 101 12.89 -4.76 -12.06
CA ILE A 101 12.35 -3.84 -13.04
C ILE A 101 13.45 -3.47 -14.03
N HIS A 102 13.18 -3.59 -15.32
CA HIS A 102 14.12 -3.34 -16.39
C HIS A 102 13.85 -2.03 -17.13
N GLY A 103 12.62 -1.54 -17.09
CA GLY A 103 12.25 -0.32 -17.79
C GLY A 103 11.07 0.39 -17.15
N GLU A 104 10.91 1.66 -17.47
CA GLU A 104 9.90 2.55 -16.93
C GLU A 104 9.15 3.29 -18.03
N VAL A 105 7.85 3.44 -17.87
CA VAL A 105 6.99 4.29 -18.68
C VAL A 105 6.71 5.58 -17.91
N CYS A 106 7.21 6.70 -18.38
CA CYS A 106 7.04 8.00 -17.74
C CYS A 106 6.03 8.85 -18.51
N ILE A 107 5.27 9.67 -17.78
CA ILE A 107 4.45 10.74 -18.36
C ILE A 107 5.02 12.06 -17.85
N ASP A 108 5.44 12.93 -18.76
CA ASP A 108 5.99 14.23 -18.42
C ASP A 108 4.88 15.27 -18.12
N ASP A 109 5.28 16.50 -17.80
CA ASP A 109 4.35 17.59 -17.48
C ASP A 109 3.58 18.12 -18.72
N HIS A 110 4.06 17.78 -19.91
CA HIS A 110 3.39 18.06 -21.20
C HIS A 110 2.49 16.92 -21.65
N LEU A 111 2.38 15.84 -20.85
CA LEU A 111 1.64 14.60 -21.12
C LEU A 111 2.21 13.77 -22.28
N ASP A 112 3.50 13.94 -22.57
CA ASP A 112 4.23 13.05 -23.44
C ASP A 112 4.65 11.78 -22.67
N ILE A 113 4.66 10.65 -23.37
CA ILE A 113 5.05 9.37 -22.80
C ILE A 113 6.49 9.11 -23.23
N GLU A 114 7.36 8.96 -22.23
CA GLU A 114 8.77 8.63 -22.40
C GLU A 114 9.03 7.21 -21.89
N LEU A 115 9.81 6.44 -22.63
CA LEU A 115 10.21 5.08 -22.26
C LEU A 115 11.68 5.09 -21.85
N LYS A 116 11.99 4.60 -20.66
CA LYS A 116 13.35 4.56 -20.09
C LYS A 116 13.76 3.13 -19.77
N GLY A 117 15.04 2.83 -19.95
CA GLY A 117 15.60 1.52 -19.66
C GLY A 117 15.40 0.50 -20.78
N ASN A 118 15.48 -0.77 -20.42
CA ASN A 118 15.31 -1.86 -21.37
C ASN A 118 13.82 -2.17 -21.54
N ILE A 119 13.23 -1.59 -22.56
CA ILE A 119 11.80 -1.72 -22.89
C ILE A 119 11.63 -2.71 -24.03
N SER A 120 10.79 -3.74 -23.82
CA SER A 120 10.45 -4.73 -24.83
C SER A 120 9.75 -4.10 -26.04
N GLU A 121 9.95 -4.70 -27.22
CA GLU A 121 9.28 -4.29 -28.44
C GLU A 121 7.76 -4.39 -28.31
N GLU A 122 7.26 -5.37 -27.58
CA GLU A 122 5.85 -5.52 -27.29
C GLU A 122 5.29 -4.34 -26.48
N THR A 123 5.97 -3.94 -25.41
CA THR A 123 5.57 -2.76 -24.60
C THR A 123 5.63 -1.49 -25.44
N ARG A 124 6.68 -1.31 -26.23
CA ARG A 124 6.83 -0.15 -27.15
C ARG A 124 5.67 -0.08 -28.12
N SER A 125 5.39 -1.18 -28.82
CA SER A 125 4.26 -1.27 -29.77
C SER A 125 2.89 -1.05 -29.11
N TYR A 126 2.73 -1.49 -27.86
CA TYR A 126 1.51 -1.24 -27.08
C TYR A 126 1.36 0.26 -26.78
N ILE A 127 2.39 0.91 -26.29
CA ILE A 127 2.39 2.35 -25.96
C ILE A 127 2.16 3.20 -27.20
N ASP A 128 2.78 2.87 -28.32
CA ASP A 128 2.58 3.58 -29.59
C ASP A 128 1.12 3.51 -30.05
N ARG A 129 0.50 2.34 -30.01
CA ARG A 129 -0.95 2.16 -30.30
C ARG A 129 -1.83 2.92 -29.31
N TYR A 130 -1.49 2.90 -28.02
CA TYR A 130 -2.19 3.68 -27.02
C TYR A 130 -2.12 5.19 -27.35
N CYS A 131 -0.95 5.73 -27.69
CA CYS A 131 -0.77 7.14 -28.06
C CYS A 131 -1.59 7.54 -29.29
N GLN A 132 -1.71 6.65 -30.29
CA GLN A 132 -2.52 6.86 -31.48
C GLN A 132 -4.03 6.89 -31.17
N ASN A 133 -4.52 5.98 -30.33
CA ASN A 133 -5.93 5.84 -29.99
C ASN A 133 -6.40 6.90 -28.98
N PHE A 134 -5.51 7.34 -28.11
CA PHE A 134 -5.80 8.26 -27.01
C PHE A 134 -4.87 9.48 -27.07
N PRO A 135 -5.12 10.48 -27.92
CA PRO A 135 -4.35 11.72 -27.97
C PRO A 135 -4.44 12.49 -26.63
N LYS A 136 -3.49 13.39 -26.40
CA LYS A 136 -3.32 14.14 -25.12
C LYS A 136 -4.62 14.78 -24.60
N GLU A 137 -5.43 15.32 -25.48
CA GLU A 137 -6.71 15.97 -25.14
C GLU A 137 -7.71 14.97 -24.54
N LYS A 138 -7.79 13.74 -25.09
CA LYS A 138 -8.66 12.66 -24.55
C LYS A 138 -8.15 12.18 -23.19
N ARG A 139 -6.82 12.06 -23.00
CA ARG A 139 -6.24 11.67 -21.72
C ARG A 139 -6.54 12.68 -20.60
N ARG A 140 -6.51 13.99 -20.92
CA ARG A 140 -6.89 15.08 -19.99
C ARG A 140 -8.35 15.05 -19.55
N LEU A 141 -9.22 14.50 -20.37
CA LEU A 141 -10.68 14.52 -20.15
C LEU A 141 -11.21 13.21 -19.58
N TRP A 142 -10.33 12.24 -19.31
CA TRP A 142 -10.74 10.91 -18.88
C TRP A 142 -11.71 10.90 -17.68
N GLN A 143 -11.45 11.72 -16.67
CA GLN A 143 -12.38 11.85 -15.53
C GLN A 143 -13.71 12.57 -15.84
N LYS A 144 -13.73 13.47 -16.83
CA LYS A 144 -14.99 14.13 -17.21
C LYS A 144 -15.95 13.20 -17.95
N GLY A 145 -15.41 12.14 -18.60
CA GLY A 145 -16.21 11.08 -19.22
C GLY A 145 -16.52 9.91 -18.27
N CYS A 146 -15.88 9.87 -17.12
CA CYS A 146 -16.10 8.87 -16.07
C CYS A 146 -17.08 9.41 -15.04
N ASP A 147 -18.29 9.76 -15.48
CA ASP A 147 -19.37 10.08 -14.56
C ASP A 147 -19.70 8.79 -13.78
N LEU A 148 -19.32 8.78 -12.50
CA LEU A 148 -19.59 7.65 -11.57
C LEU A 148 -21.11 7.44 -11.38
N SER A 149 -21.94 8.31 -11.98
CA SER A 149 -23.39 8.20 -12.04
C SER A 149 -23.89 7.23 -13.12
N ALA A 150 -23.04 6.73 -14.01
CA ALA A 150 -23.40 5.67 -14.97
C ALA A 150 -23.52 4.32 -14.24
N ASN A 151 -24.57 4.21 -13.53
CA ASN A 151 -25.04 3.30 -12.50
C ASN A 151 -25.48 1.92 -12.98
N ASP A 152 -24.70 1.19 -13.75
CA ASP A 152 -25.12 -0.17 -14.12
C ASP A 152 -24.25 -1.31 -13.54
N THR A 153 -23.30 -0.99 -12.66
CA THR A 153 -22.54 -2.02 -11.94
C THR A 153 -22.91 -1.98 -10.47
N THR A 154 -23.95 -2.70 -10.06
CA THR A 154 -24.18 -3.05 -8.67
C THR A 154 -23.10 -4.06 -8.27
N ILE A 155 -21.98 -3.56 -7.77
CA ILE A 155 -20.96 -4.41 -7.13
C ILE A 155 -21.46 -4.71 -5.74
N GLU A 156 -21.81 -5.97 -5.54
CA GLU A 156 -22.30 -6.46 -4.26
C GLU A 156 -21.14 -6.97 -3.42
N TRP A 157 -21.04 -6.45 -2.21
CA TRP A 157 -20.09 -6.88 -1.20
C TRP A 157 -20.74 -7.87 -0.25
N VAL A 158 -20.04 -8.94 0.05
CA VAL A 158 -20.44 -9.89 1.09
C VAL A 158 -19.38 -9.92 2.16
N SER A 159 -19.77 -9.61 3.38
CA SER A 159 -18.90 -9.81 4.54
C SER A 159 -18.78 -11.29 4.86
N GLN A 160 -17.58 -11.75 5.17
CA GLN A 160 -17.37 -13.14 5.61
C GLN A 160 -17.85 -13.38 7.04
N ASN A 161 -17.96 -12.33 7.86
CA ASN A 161 -18.39 -12.40 9.25
C ASN A 161 -19.61 -11.49 9.45
N SER A 162 -20.60 -11.95 10.19
CA SER A 162 -21.74 -11.11 10.59
C SER A 162 -21.29 -9.96 11.51
N GLN A 163 -22.13 -8.95 11.67
CA GLN A 163 -21.90 -7.90 12.65
C GLN A 163 -21.77 -8.48 14.06
N GLU A 164 -22.65 -9.42 14.41
CA GLU A 164 -22.68 -10.05 15.74
C GLU A 164 -21.37 -10.80 16.04
N ASP A 165 -20.85 -11.57 15.07
CA ASP A 165 -19.57 -12.27 15.20
C ASP A 165 -18.42 -11.29 15.41
N TYR A 166 -18.40 -10.20 14.64
CA TYR A 166 -17.38 -9.17 14.80
C TYR A 166 -17.40 -8.56 16.21
N LEU A 167 -18.57 -8.13 16.66
CA LEU A 167 -18.75 -7.56 18.01
C LEU A 167 -18.35 -8.53 19.11
N LYS A 168 -18.71 -9.81 18.97
CA LYS A 168 -18.32 -10.87 19.90
C LYS A 168 -16.80 -11.06 19.95
N CYS A 169 -16.14 -11.08 18.79
CA CYS A 169 -14.67 -11.17 18.72
C CYS A 169 -14.00 -9.98 19.40
N VAL A 170 -14.44 -8.75 19.13
CA VAL A 170 -13.90 -7.54 19.78
C VAL A 170 -14.00 -7.64 21.31
N ARG A 171 -15.16 -8.05 21.84
CA ARG A 171 -15.33 -8.24 23.29
C ARG A 171 -14.44 -9.34 23.87
N ASN A 172 -14.18 -10.40 23.12
CA ASN A 172 -13.27 -11.46 23.56
C ASN A 172 -11.80 -11.00 23.55
N ILE A 173 -11.38 -10.25 22.52
CA ILE A 173 -10.07 -9.60 22.46
C ILE A 173 -9.87 -8.69 23.68
N GLN A 174 -10.88 -7.89 24.05
CA GLN A 174 -10.81 -7.04 25.25
C GLN A 174 -10.63 -7.84 26.53
N LYS A 175 -11.32 -8.99 26.69
CA LYS A 175 -11.12 -9.88 27.85
C LYS A 175 -9.70 -10.41 27.94
N ASP A 176 -9.06 -10.69 26.80
CA ASP A 176 -7.67 -11.14 26.80
C ASP A 176 -6.70 -9.99 27.14
N ILE A 177 -7.01 -8.76 26.70
CA ILE A 177 -6.29 -7.55 27.13
C ILE A 177 -6.43 -7.34 28.65
N GLU A 178 -7.63 -7.49 29.21
CA GLU A 178 -7.89 -7.42 30.67
C GLU A 178 -7.08 -8.43 31.46
N LYS A 179 -6.88 -9.64 30.92
CA LYS A 179 -6.02 -10.67 31.50
C LYS A 179 -4.52 -10.40 31.34
N GLY A 180 -4.13 -9.30 30.67
CA GLY A 180 -2.74 -8.94 30.46
C GLY A 180 -2.03 -9.74 29.35
N ARG A 181 -2.76 -10.41 28.46
CA ARG A 181 -2.15 -11.20 27.38
C ARG A 181 -1.41 -10.29 26.38
N TYR A 182 -2.02 -9.17 26.02
CA TYR A 182 -1.44 -8.13 25.16
C TYR A 182 -2.11 -6.78 25.44
N TYR A 183 -1.57 -5.69 24.88
CA TYR A 183 -2.09 -4.33 25.10
C TYR A 183 -3.01 -3.86 23.99
N GLN A 184 -2.73 -4.27 22.76
CA GLN A 184 -3.47 -3.93 21.55
C GLN A 184 -3.40 -5.08 20.56
N LEU A 185 -4.50 -5.32 19.84
CA LEU A 185 -4.57 -6.25 18.71
C LEU A 185 -5.32 -5.60 17.55
N ASN A 186 -4.74 -5.63 16.35
CA ASN A 186 -5.42 -5.18 15.14
C ASN A 186 -6.25 -6.34 14.57
N TYR A 187 -7.58 -6.20 14.55
CA TYR A 187 -8.50 -7.25 14.11
C TYR A 187 -9.15 -6.88 12.78
N LEU A 188 -9.14 -7.81 11.81
CA LEU A 188 -9.65 -7.62 10.45
C LEU A 188 -11.05 -8.19 10.26
N ARG A 189 -11.83 -7.50 9.43
CA ARG A 189 -13.04 -7.99 8.79
C ARG A 189 -12.78 -8.13 7.30
N TYR A 190 -13.24 -9.25 6.72
CA TYR A 190 -13.01 -9.59 5.32
C TYR A 190 -14.28 -9.46 4.52
N PHE A 191 -14.12 -8.96 3.28
CA PHE A 191 -15.20 -8.73 2.33
C PHE A 191 -14.84 -9.36 0.99
N ILE A 192 -15.83 -9.95 0.33
CA ILE A 192 -15.71 -10.50 -1.03
C ILE A 192 -16.58 -9.68 -1.96
N LEU A 193 -16.05 -9.30 -3.13
CA LEU A 193 -16.85 -8.74 -4.20
C LEU A 193 -17.45 -9.88 -5.01
N LYS A 194 -18.77 -9.92 -5.10
CA LYS A 194 -19.44 -10.90 -5.96
C LYS A 194 -19.20 -10.56 -7.44
N ASN A 195 -19.03 -11.60 -8.24
CA ASN A 195 -18.93 -11.51 -9.70
C ASN A 195 -17.73 -10.67 -10.22
N VAL A 196 -16.67 -10.54 -9.41
CA VAL A 196 -15.42 -9.90 -9.83
C VAL A 196 -14.30 -10.93 -9.75
N THR A 197 -13.67 -11.18 -10.89
CA THR A 197 -12.49 -12.05 -11.02
C THR A 197 -11.45 -11.34 -11.88
N TYR A 198 -10.20 -11.77 -11.79
CA TYR A 198 -9.11 -11.18 -12.55
C TYR A 198 -8.34 -12.24 -13.31
N SER A 199 -8.16 -12.04 -14.63
CA SER A 199 -7.24 -12.83 -15.44
C SER A 199 -6.99 -12.10 -16.76
N LEU A 200 -5.73 -11.88 -17.11
CA LEU A 200 -5.33 -11.31 -18.39
C LEU A 200 -5.52 -12.29 -19.54
N SER A 201 -5.38 -13.60 -19.30
CA SER A 201 -5.52 -14.64 -20.32
C SER A 201 -6.93 -14.79 -20.88
N LYS A 202 -7.96 -14.33 -20.17
CA LYS A 202 -9.38 -14.49 -20.54
C LYS A 202 -9.95 -13.31 -21.33
N VAL A 203 -9.18 -12.28 -21.63
CA VAL A 203 -9.68 -11.02 -22.24
C VAL A 203 -10.19 -11.20 -23.70
N HIS A 204 -9.89 -12.33 -24.35
CA HIS A 204 -10.22 -12.51 -25.78
C HIS A 204 -11.59 -13.14 -26.09
N THR A 205 -12.41 -13.42 -25.10
CA THR A 205 -13.75 -14.04 -25.33
C THR A 205 -14.88 -13.04 -25.16
N LYS A 206 -15.78 -12.96 -26.17
CA LYS A 206 -16.91 -11.99 -26.20
C LYS A 206 -18.15 -12.44 -25.41
N SER A 207 -18.01 -13.14 -24.28
CA SER A 207 -19.18 -13.54 -23.48
C SER A 207 -19.72 -12.37 -22.65
N LYS A 208 -21.04 -12.43 -22.28
CA LYS A 208 -21.64 -11.41 -21.39
C LYS A 208 -20.92 -11.30 -20.04
N GLU A 209 -20.41 -12.39 -19.54
CA GLU A 209 -19.66 -12.48 -18.29
C GLU A 209 -18.33 -11.72 -18.37
N HIS A 210 -17.64 -11.81 -19.51
CA HIS A 210 -16.39 -11.08 -19.75
C HIS A 210 -16.63 -9.56 -19.87
N LEU A 211 -17.73 -9.18 -20.52
CA LEU A 211 -18.08 -7.76 -20.63
C LEU A 211 -18.39 -7.15 -19.25
N GLN A 212 -19.04 -7.91 -18.36
CA GLN A 212 -19.30 -7.47 -16.99
C GLN A 212 -18.03 -7.37 -16.16
N ASN A 213 -17.14 -8.37 -16.28
CA ASN A 213 -15.88 -8.35 -15.58
C ASN A 213 -14.98 -7.17 -16.02
N ALA A 214 -14.90 -6.87 -17.31
CA ALA A 214 -14.19 -5.71 -17.83
C ALA A 214 -14.74 -4.39 -17.25
N LYS A 215 -16.07 -4.25 -17.13
CA LYS A 215 -16.71 -3.09 -16.48
C LYS A 215 -16.31 -3.00 -14.99
N ASN A 216 -16.26 -4.13 -14.30
CA ASN A 216 -15.86 -4.19 -12.89
C ASN A 216 -14.38 -3.78 -12.70
N LEU A 217 -13.48 -4.26 -13.56
CA LEU A 217 -12.07 -3.86 -13.54
C LEU A 217 -11.91 -2.37 -13.85
N HIS A 218 -12.65 -1.86 -14.81
CA HIS A 218 -12.67 -0.42 -15.12
C HIS A 218 -13.15 0.41 -13.91
N TRP A 219 -14.20 -0.01 -13.23
CA TRP A 219 -14.69 0.61 -12.00
C TRP A 219 -13.62 0.63 -10.90
N ILE A 220 -12.87 -0.47 -10.70
CA ILE A 220 -11.77 -0.53 -9.74
C ILE A 220 -10.73 0.55 -10.07
N MET A 221 -10.37 0.70 -11.34
CA MET A 221 -9.38 1.71 -11.75
C MET A 221 -9.90 3.15 -11.65
N GLN A 222 -11.19 3.38 -11.84
CA GLN A 222 -11.81 4.68 -11.53
C GLN A 222 -11.72 5.01 -10.04
N ARG A 223 -11.92 4.01 -9.16
CA ARG A 223 -11.72 4.17 -7.71
C ARG A 223 -10.26 4.49 -7.39
N PHE A 224 -9.32 3.79 -8.02
CA PHE A 224 -7.90 4.08 -7.89
C PHE A 224 -7.59 5.54 -8.25
N ALA A 225 -8.09 6.02 -9.37
CA ALA A 225 -7.90 7.41 -9.80
C ALA A 225 -8.49 8.42 -8.80
N ARG A 226 -9.62 8.08 -8.15
CA ARG A 226 -10.31 8.97 -7.22
C ARG A 226 -9.74 8.95 -5.82
N PHE A 227 -9.36 7.78 -5.30
CA PHE A 227 -9.00 7.56 -3.90
C PHE A 227 -7.53 7.22 -3.69
N GLY A 228 -6.75 7.07 -4.77
CA GLY A 228 -5.32 6.79 -4.67
C GLY A 228 -4.59 7.85 -3.84
N GLU A 229 -3.84 7.38 -2.85
CA GLU A 229 -3.01 8.20 -1.97
C GLU A 229 -1.54 8.12 -2.41
N HIS A 230 -0.66 8.86 -1.76
CA HIS A 230 0.76 8.97 -2.17
C HIS A 230 1.55 7.65 -2.11
N MET A 231 1.08 6.67 -1.34
CA MET A 231 1.68 5.33 -1.23
C MET A 231 0.85 4.25 -1.95
N SER A 232 -0.01 4.66 -2.89
CA SER A 232 -0.83 3.73 -3.66
C SER A 232 0.01 2.90 -4.62
N ALA A 233 -0.51 1.71 -4.95
CA ALA A 233 0.17 0.79 -5.85
C ALA A 233 -0.82 -0.07 -6.63
N VAL A 234 -0.41 -0.50 -7.81
CA VAL A 234 -1.06 -1.55 -8.59
C VAL A 234 0.01 -2.54 -9.05
N ILE A 235 -0.18 -3.79 -8.74
CA ILE A 235 0.60 -4.90 -9.29
C ILE A 235 -0.38 -5.81 -10.01
N ALA A 236 -0.29 -5.87 -11.32
CA ALA A 236 -1.17 -6.63 -12.19
C ALA A 236 -0.35 -7.71 -12.92
N LEU A 237 -0.65 -8.95 -12.65
CA LEU A 237 0.01 -10.14 -13.20
C LEU A 237 -1.02 -10.96 -13.98
N GLN A 238 -0.61 -12.09 -14.59
CA GLN A 238 -1.50 -12.88 -15.47
C GLN A 238 -2.82 -13.31 -14.80
N GLU A 239 -2.76 -13.77 -13.55
CA GLU A 239 -3.92 -14.34 -12.86
C GLU A 239 -4.20 -13.72 -11.49
N GLU A 240 -3.47 -12.67 -11.15
CA GLU A 240 -3.53 -12.02 -9.85
C GLU A 240 -3.31 -10.51 -9.99
N ALA A 241 -4.04 -9.72 -9.22
CA ALA A 241 -3.75 -8.30 -9.10
C ALA A 241 -3.93 -7.82 -7.66
N VAL A 242 -3.07 -6.88 -7.28
CA VAL A 242 -3.14 -6.17 -6.00
C VAL A 242 -3.31 -4.68 -6.29
N VAL A 243 -4.39 -4.09 -5.78
CA VAL A 243 -4.68 -2.66 -5.93
C VAL A 243 -4.77 -2.05 -4.55
N SER A 244 -3.81 -1.20 -4.20
CA SER A 244 -3.67 -0.59 -2.88
C SER A 244 -3.85 0.92 -2.93
N PHE A 245 -4.66 1.47 -2.02
CA PHE A 245 -4.85 2.92 -1.82
C PHE A 245 -4.16 3.39 -0.54
N SER A 246 -3.03 2.78 -0.20
CA SER A 246 -2.37 3.02 1.06
C SER A 246 -2.00 4.50 1.26
N PRO A 247 -2.37 5.11 2.38
CA PRO A 247 -1.90 6.43 2.78
C PRO A 247 -0.63 6.38 3.62
N GLU A 248 -0.16 5.18 4.02
CA GLU A 248 0.82 5.02 5.09
C GLU A 248 2.13 4.47 4.57
N ARG A 249 3.18 5.30 4.67
CA ARG A 249 4.56 4.86 4.52
C ARG A 249 4.95 4.09 5.77
N PHE A 250 5.49 2.88 5.58
CA PHE A 250 6.00 2.08 6.68
C PHE A 250 7.42 2.49 7.05
N VAL A 251 8.36 2.25 6.15
CA VAL A 251 9.74 2.68 6.32
C VAL A 251 10.28 3.29 5.03
N ASP A 252 11.24 4.20 5.17
CA ASP A 252 12.13 4.56 4.10
C ASP A 252 13.58 4.44 4.54
N ILE A 253 14.46 4.16 3.58
CA ILE A 253 15.89 4.15 3.75
C ILE A 253 16.46 5.15 2.76
N VAL A 254 17.32 6.03 3.25
CA VAL A 254 18.02 7.01 2.43
C VAL A 254 19.51 6.96 2.70
N PRO A 255 20.37 7.05 1.66
CA PRO A 255 21.82 7.16 1.84
C PRO A 255 22.18 8.45 2.60
N TYR A 256 23.18 8.36 3.46
CA TYR A 256 23.64 9.43 4.32
C TYR A 256 25.16 9.41 4.45
N GLY A 257 25.79 10.56 4.46
CA GLY A 257 27.25 10.67 4.59
C GLY A 257 27.93 10.91 3.24
N SER A 258 29.25 10.65 3.19
CA SER A 258 30.08 10.77 1.99
C SER A 258 30.28 9.41 1.33
N SER A 259 30.82 9.41 0.10
CA SER A 259 31.16 8.18 -0.63
C SER A 259 32.21 7.30 0.11
N GLN A 260 33.00 7.88 1.03
CA GLN A 260 34.00 7.16 1.84
C GLN A 260 33.42 6.63 3.16
N ASP A 261 32.31 7.21 3.63
CA ASP A 261 31.59 6.80 4.87
C ASP A 261 30.08 6.81 4.58
N LEU A 262 29.66 5.96 3.64
CA LEU A 262 28.27 5.83 3.24
C LEU A 262 27.50 5.03 4.28
N LYS A 263 26.52 5.66 4.89
CA LYS A 263 25.56 5.08 5.83
C LYS A 263 24.14 5.18 5.27
N TYR A 264 23.22 4.53 5.95
CA TYR A 264 21.81 4.54 5.57
C TYR A 264 20.95 4.97 6.76
N LEU A 265 20.13 5.99 6.57
CA LEU A 265 19.14 6.41 7.55
C LEU A 265 17.86 5.62 7.29
N LEU A 266 17.45 4.84 8.28
CA LEU A 266 16.18 4.13 8.31
C LEU A 266 15.18 4.94 9.13
N SER A 267 14.07 5.32 8.49
CA SER A 267 12.99 6.09 9.13
C SER A 267 11.68 5.32 9.10
N THR A 268 10.81 5.57 10.10
CA THR A 268 9.42 5.07 10.10
C THR A 268 8.46 6.15 10.60
N TYR A 269 7.21 6.09 10.11
CA TYR A 269 6.23 7.17 10.28
C TYR A 269 4.87 6.64 10.76
N PRO A 270 4.78 6.03 11.93
CA PRO A 270 3.51 5.49 12.41
C PRO A 270 2.45 6.57 12.56
N ILE A 271 1.23 6.22 12.14
CA ILE A 271 0.06 7.08 12.17
C ILE A 271 -0.97 6.50 13.14
N LYS A 272 -1.47 7.33 14.07
CA LYS A 272 -2.65 7.06 14.87
C LYS A 272 -3.45 8.35 15.04
N GLY A 273 -4.76 8.22 14.88
CA GLY A 273 -5.65 9.37 14.88
C GLY A 273 -5.77 10.05 13.52
N THR A 274 -7.02 10.23 13.09
CA THR A 274 -7.39 10.85 11.82
C THR A 274 -8.57 11.78 12.04
N ALA A 275 -8.52 12.96 11.42
CA ALA A 275 -9.64 13.90 11.44
C ALA A 275 -9.89 14.45 10.02
N PRO A 276 -11.14 14.74 9.66
CA PRO A 276 -11.48 15.19 8.31
C PRO A 276 -10.99 16.62 8.05
N ARG A 277 -10.73 16.92 6.78
CA ARG A 277 -10.49 18.29 6.28
C ARG A 277 -11.83 18.93 5.88
N TYR A 278 -11.91 20.23 6.03
CA TYR A 278 -13.09 21.01 5.68
C TYR A 278 -12.76 22.17 4.76
N ALA A 279 -13.68 22.53 3.86
CA ALA A 279 -13.55 23.71 3.00
C ALA A 279 -13.57 25.02 3.81
N SER A 280 -14.33 25.06 4.91
CA SER A 280 -14.34 26.18 5.85
C SER A 280 -13.06 26.20 6.67
N LYS A 281 -12.25 27.24 6.56
CA LYS A 281 -10.99 27.40 7.31
C LYS A 281 -11.18 27.26 8.82
N GLN A 282 -12.29 27.76 9.37
CA GLN A 282 -12.60 27.67 10.80
C GLN A 282 -12.87 26.21 11.21
N LYS A 283 -13.72 25.48 10.47
CA LYS A 283 -14.00 24.05 10.74
C LYS A 283 -12.75 23.21 10.55
N ASP A 284 -11.93 23.50 9.55
CA ASP A 284 -10.68 22.79 9.26
C ASP A 284 -9.68 22.94 10.42
N ARG A 285 -9.51 24.17 10.93
CA ARG A 285 -8.67 24.44 12.10
C ARG A 285 -9.18 23.71 13.35
N LEU A 286 -10.47 23.79 13.66
CA LEU A 286 -11.07 23.10 14.80
C LEU A 286 -10.88 21.58 14.71
N SER A 287 -11.00 21.00 13.52
CA SER A 287 -10.73 19.58 13.30
C SER A 287 -9.29 19.19 13.64
N ALA A 288 -8.32 20.00 13.22
CA ALA A 288 -6.91 19.77 13.55
C ALA A 288 -6.63 19.95 15.06
N GLU A 289 -7.24 20.98 15.69
CA GLU A 289 -7.09 21.24 17.12
C GLU A 289 -7.71 20.10 17.97
N HIS A 290 -8.88 19.58 17.57
CA HIS A 290 -9.51 18.42 18.19
C HIS A 290 -8.59 17.18 18.15
N LEU A 291 -8.04 16.88 16.97
CA LEU A 291 -7.10 15.77 16.83
C LEU A 291 -5.84 16.00 17.68
N LYS A 292 -5.33 17.23 17.73
CA LYS A 292 -4.17 17.58 18.56
C LYS A 292 -4.45 17.43 20.06
N ALA A 293 -5.67 17.66 20.51
CA ALA A 293 -6.07 17.56 21.91
C ALA A 293 -6.46 16.14 22.34
N SER A 294 -6.61 15.18 21.41
CA SER A 294 -7.02 13.82 21.70
C SER A 294 -5.94 13.06 22.48
N LEU A 295 -6.19 12.85 23.77
CA LEU A 295 -5.33 12.06 24.66
C LEU A 295 -5.34 10.58 24.28
N LYS A 296 -6.47 10.05 23.79
CA LYS A 296 -6.58 8.68 23.31
C LYS A 296 -5.63 8.44 22.14
N ASP A 297 -5.73 9.26 21.08
CA ASP A 297 -4.88 9.10 19.89
C ASP A 297 -3.39 9.27 20.22
N GLN A 298 -3.07 10.17 21.17
CA GLN A 298 -1.70 10.34 21.64
C GLN A 298 -1.19 9.10 22.38
N ALA A 299 -1.99 8.49 23.26
CA ALA A 299 -1.60 7.30 24.02
C ALA A 299 -1.40 6.10 23.07
N GLU A 300 -2.30 5.90 22.12
CA GLU A 300 -2.18 4.84 21.11
C GLU A 300 -0.93 5.04 20.24
N LEU A 301 -0.65 6.28 19.81
CA LEU A 301 0.55 6.57 19.03
C LEU A 301 1.82 6.33 19.83
N ASN A 302 1.87 6.75 21.10
CA ASN A 302 3.04 6.56 21.95
C ASN A 302 3.39 5.07 22.11
N MET A 303 2.40 4.19 22.24
CA MET A 303 2.61 2.74 22.31
C MET A 303 3.25 2.20 21.02
N ILE A 304 2.76 2.65 19.86
CA ILE A 304 3.33 2.24 18.57
C ILE A 304 4.72 2.84 18.35
N VAL A 305 4.96 4.08 18.77
CA VAL A 305 6.29 4.72 18.74
C VAL A 305 7.29 3.90 19.54
N ASP A 306 6.94 3.45 20.73
CA ASP A 306 7.84 2.63 21.55
C ASP A 306 8.13 1.27 20.92
N LEU A 307 7.10 0.62 20.36
CA LEU A 307 7.27 -0.63 19.63
C LEU A 307 8.18 -0.46 18.41
N MET A 308 7.93 0.56 17.57
CA MET A 308 8.75 0.81 16.38
C MET A 308 10.18 1.23 16.74
N ARG A 309 10.38 2.01 17.81
CA ARG A 309 11.69 2.33 18.34
C ARG A 309 12.45 1.06 18.74
N HIS A 310 11.78 0.11 19.39
CA HIS A 310 12.35 -1.18 19.76
C HIS A 310 12.75 -1.99 18.52
N ASP A 311 11.90 -2.04 17.49
CA ASP A 311 12.18 -2.76 16.24
C ASP A 311 13.39 -2.13 15.51
N LEU A 312 13.44 -0.80 15.39
CA LEU A 312 14.58 -0.10 14.79
C LEU A 312 15.88 -0.33 15.57
N ALA A 313 15.82 -0.37 16.90
CA ALA A 313 17.00 -0.57 17.72
C ALA A 313 17.69 -1.94 17.51
N GLN A 314 17.01 -2.91 16.93
CA GLN A 314 17.55 -4.22 16.59
C GLN A 314 18.30 -4.27 15.24
N VAL A 315 18.05 -3.27 14.37
CA VAL A 315 18.60 -3.19 13.01
C VAL A 315 19.39 -1.92 12.74
N CYS A 316 19.51 -1.05 13.73
CA CYS A 316 20.29 0.19 13.68
C CYS A 316 21.52 0.13 14.59
N GLU A 317 22.50 0.98 14.31
CA GLU A 317 23.66 1.19 15.17
C GLU A 317 23.21 1.55 16.59
N ARG A 318 23.91 1.01 17.60
CA ARG A 318 23.59 1.25 19.01
C ARG A 318 23.60 2.74 19.35
N GLY A 319 22.49 3.23 19.93
CA GLY A 319 22.34 4.63 20.33
C GLY A 319 21.98 5.59 19.21
N SER A 320 21.83 5.12 17.94
CA SER A 320 21.46 5.99 16.81
C SER A 320 19.96 6.23 16.66
N VAL A 321 19.12 5.41 17.31
CA VAL A 321 17.66 5.50 17.17
C VAL A 321 17.11 6.67 17.98
N ASN A 322 16.45 7.61 17.28
CA ASN A 322 15.88 8.81 17.87
C ASN A 322 14.42 9.02 17.43
N VAL A 323 13.60 9.52 18.34
CA VAL A 323 12.25 9.99 18.04
C VAL A 323 12.33 11.46 17.70
N LEU A 324 12.36 11.79 16.40
CA LEU A 324 12.48 13.18 15.91
C LEU A 324 11.18 13.95 16.09
N ASN A 325 10.06 13.25 16.02
CA ASN A 325 8.73 13.80 16.20
C ASN A 325 7.85 12.77 16.93
N PRO A 326 7.37 13.07 18.16
CA PRO A 326 6.60 12.10 18.95
C PRO A 326 5.09 12.07 18.59
N GLY A 327 4.62 12.90 17.63
CA GLY A 327 3.20 12.86 17.23
C GLY A 327 2.63 14.25 16.89
N ARG A 328 3.09 14.85 15.81
CA ARG A 328 2.50 16.10 15.28
C ARG A 328 1.31 15.78 14.36
N VAL A 329 0.37 16.74 14.34
CA VAL A 329 -0.75 16.71 13.38
C VAL A 329 -0.28 17.29 12.06
N HIS A 330 -0.36 16.48 11.02
CA HIS A 330 -0.01 16.83 9.64
C HIS A 330 -1.27 16.90 8.79
N GLY A 331 -1.40 17.98 7.99
CA GLY A 331 -2.49 18.12 7.03
C GLY A 331 -2.16 17.45 5.72
N PHE A 332 -2.88 16.38 5.40
CA PHE A 332 -2.93 15.82 4.08
C PHE A 332 -4.09 16.43 3.27
N ARG A 333 -4.30 15.97 2.09
CA ARG A 333 -5.30 16.56 1.20
C ARG A 333 -6.74 16.40 1.73
N SER A 334 -7.13 15.20 2.13
CA SER A 334 -8.49 14.84 2.55
C SER A 334 -8.66 14.75 4.06
N VAL A 335 -7.55 14.60 4.79
CA VAL A 335 -7.55 14.34 6.23
C VAL A 335 -6.38 15.02 6.93
N PHE A 336 -6.50 15.18 8.25
CA PHE A 336 -5.38 15.36 9.16
C PHE A 336 -5.00 14.01 9.75
N HIS A 337 -3.70 13.76 9.85
CA HIS A 337 -3.16 12.61 10.57
C HIS A 337 -2.25 13.07 11.70
N ARG A 338 -2.34 12.40 12.84
CA ARG A 338 -1.31 12.47 13.87
C ARG A 338 -0.24 11.43 13.54
N MET A 339 0.99 11.89 13.30
CA MET A 339 2.10 11.06 12.82
C MET A 339 3.35 11.32 13.65
N ALA A 340 4.04 10.25 14.05
CA ALA A 340 5.37 10.31 14.63
C ALA A 340 6.45 10.13 13.55
N HIS A 341 7.70 10.43 13.90
CA HIS A 341 8.88 10.15 13.06
C HIS A 341 9.99 9.60 13.94
N ILE A 342 10.41 8.38 13.66
CA ILE A 342 11.47 7.68 14.33
C ILE A 342 12.54 7.37 13.30
N GLN A 343 13.81 7.59 13.63
CA GLN A 343 14.92 7.41 12.71
C GLN A 343 16.13 6.81 13.41
N GLY A 344 16.89 6.00 12.69
CA GLY A 344 18.19 5.47 13.17
C GLY A 344 19.15 5.27 12.00
N ILE A 345 20.44 5.10 12.31
CA ILE A 345 21.45 4.72 11.33
C ILE A 345 21.39 3.20 11.20
N MET A 346 20.99 2.71 10.03
CA MET A 346 20.85 1.27 9.78
C MET A 346 22.20 0.58 9.69
N ASP A 347 22.30 -0.59 10.28
CA ASP A 347 23.43 -1.50 10.06
C ASP A 347 23.30 -2.17 8.68
N SER A 348 24.01 -1.62 7.70
CA SER A 348 23.95 -2.07 6.31
C SER A 348 24.60 -3.44 6.07
N SER A 349 25.28 -4.00 7.07
CA SER A 349 25.85 -5.35 7.03
C SER A 349 24.82 -6.45 7.29
N LEU A 350 23.64 -6.09 7.84
CA LEU A 350 22.57 -7.04 8.09
C LEU A 350 22.05 -7.59 6.76
N ASN A 351 21.79 -8.90 6.72
CA ASN A 351 21.12 -9.50 5.56
C ASN A 351 19.65 -9.09 5.48
N MET A 352 19.11 -9.14 4.29
CA MET A 352 17.74 -8.73 4.00
C MET A 352 16.69 -9.54 4.78
N ASP A 353 16.93 -10.85 4.97
CA ASP A 353 16.01 -11.70 5.74
C ASP A 353 15.88 -11.22 7.19
N ARG A 354 17.02 -10.95 7.85
CA ARG A 354 17.02 -10.45 9.22
C ARG A 354 16.37 -9.07 9.32
N LEU A 355 16.64 -8.16 8.37
CA LEU A 355 16.01 -6.84 8.31
C LEU A 355 14.50 -6.98 8.23
N CYS A 356 14.00 -7.79 7.29
CA CYS A 356 12.58 -8.03 7.10
C CYS A 356 11.95 -8.69 8.34
N ARG A 357 12.50 -9.79 8.86
CA ARG A 357 11.93 -10.50 10.02
C ARG A 357 11.87 -9.66 11.28
N THR A 358 12.76 -8.69 11.42
CA THR A 358 12.75 -7.78 12.58
C THR A 358 11.68 -6.71 12.43
N LEU A 359 11.60 -6.09 11.26
CA LEU A 359 10.68 -4.98 11.03
C LEU A 359 9.25 -5.45 10.74
N LEU A 360 9.09 -6.60 10.05
CA LEU A 360 7.82 -7.11 9.57
C LEU A 360 7.26 -8.23 10.49
N PRO A 361 5.93 -8.33 10.59
CA PRO A 361 4.96 -7.33 10.14
C PRO A 361 5.03 -6.07 11.00
N ALA A 362 4.59 -4.93 10.45
CA ALA A 362 4.63 -3.65 11.16
C ALA A 362 3.79 -3.67 12.44
N GLY A 363 4.30 -3.03 13.49
CA GLY A 363 3.61 -2.96 14.79
C GLY A 363 2.27 -2.22 14.71
N SER A 364 2.16 -1.18 13.85
CA SER A 364 0.95 -0.36 13.68
C SER A 364 -0.27 -1.15 13.19
N ILE A 365 -0.04 -2.27 12.47
CA ILE A 365 -1.07 -3.14 11.88
C ILE A 365 -1.17 -4.52 12.57
N THR A 366 -0.34 -4.76 13.56
CA THR A 366 -0.30 -6.01 14.35
C THR A 366 -0.80 -5.74 15.76
N GLY A 367 0.01 -5.12 16.57
CA GLY A 367 -0.23 -4.80 17.98
C GLY A 367 0.97 -5.07 18.86
N ALA A 368 0.79 -4.98 20.17
CA ALA A 368 1.87 -5.08 21.16
C ALA A 368 1.49 -5.97 22.34
N PRO A 369 2.39 -6.88 22.79
CA PRO A 369 3.69 -7.26 22.20
C PRO A 369 3.54 -8.04 20.89
N LYS A 370 4.36 -7.74 19.87
CA LYS A 370 4.22 -8.25 18.49
C LYS A 370 4.07 -9.77 18.42
N LYS A 371 4.96 -10.52 19.05
CA LYS A 371 4.99 -12.00 18.99
C LYS A 371 3.70 -12.64 19.53
N GLU A 372 3.20 -12.17 20.67
CA GLU A 372 1.99 -12.70 21.28
C GLU A 372 0.74 -12.35 20.44
N VAL A 373 0.70 -11.12 19.95
CA VAL A 373 -0.42 -10.64 19.13
C VAL A 373 -0.53 -11.38 17.80
N ILE A 374 0.58 -11.74 17.15
CA ILE A 374 0.55 -12.55 15.92
C ILE A 374 -0.16 -13.88 16.16
N GLY A 375 0.13 -14.59 17.28
CA GLY A 375 -0.57 -15.81 17.66
C GLY A 375 -2.06 -15.58 17.89
N ALA A 376 -2.42 -14.53 18.64
CA ALA A 376 -3.79 -14.18 18.92
C ALA A 376 -4.59 -13.79 17.66
N ILE A 377 -3.97 -13.07 16.72
CA ILE A 377 -4.61 -12.76 15.43
C ILE A 377 -5.02 -14.03 14.71
N ARG A 378 -4.14 -15.04 14.64
CA ARG A 378 -4.46 -16.33 14.02
C ARG A 378 -5.63 -17.03 14.72
N GLU A 379 -5.67 -17.00 16.05
CA GLU A 379 -6.76 -17.59 16.83
C GLU A 379 -8.12 -16.94 16.52
N TYR A 380 -8.16 -15.60 16.37
CA TYR A 380 -9.40 -14.86 16.13
C TYR A 380 -9.81 -14.82 14.67
N GLU A 381 -8.87 -14.66 13.73
CA GLU A 381 -9.19 -14.56 12.30
C GLU A 381 -9.34 -15.93 11.62
N GLN A 382 -8.72 -16.98 12.17
CA GLN A 382 -8.79 -18.38 11.71
C GLN A 382 -8.39 -18.57 10.23
N LYS A 383 -7.67 -17.62 9.66
CA LYS A 383 -7.13 -17.66 8.30
C LYS A 383 -5.88 -16.81 8.20
N GLY A 384 -5.10 -17.04 7.15
CA GLY A 384 -3.98 -16.19 6.79
C GLY A 384 -4.46 -14.83 6.25
N ARG A 385 -3.67 -13.80 6.47
CA ARG A 385 -3.92 -12.45 5.95
C ARG A 385 -3.48 -12.27 4.50
N GLY A 386 -2.57 -13.11 4.03
CA GLY A 386 -1.98 -12.96 2.71
C GLY A 386 -1.33 -11.59 2.54
N TYR A 387 -1.70 -10.87 1.50
CA TYR A 387 -1.21 -9.52 1.28
C TYR A 387 -1.86 -8.45 2.17
N PHE A 388 -3.01 -8.74 2.79
CA PHE A 388 -3.63 -7.77 3.69
C PHE A 388 -2.76 -7.53 4.91
N MET A 389 -2.45 -6.27 5.19
CA MET A 389 -1.48 -5.87 6.22
C MET A 389 -0.03 -6.34 5.93
N GLY A 390 0.27 -6.73 4.69
CA GLY A 390 1.62 -6.92 4.19
C GLY A 390 2.24 -5.58 3.77
N HIS A 391 3.24 -5.66 2.88
CA HIS A 391 4.02 -4.49 2.47
C HIS A 391 4.33 -4.53 0.98
N ILE A 392 4.47 -3.35 0.39
CA ILE A 392 5.17 -3.17 -0.89
C ILE A 392 6.44 -2.38 -0.61
N CYS A 393 7.58 -2.89 -1.09
CA CYS A 393 8.87 -2.23 -0.99
C CYS A 393 9.41 -1.91 -2.37
N TRP A 394 9.95 -0.73 -2.54
CA TRP A 394 10.63 -0.28 -3.75
C TRP A 394 12.07 0.07 -3.44
N LEU A 395 12.99 -0.82 -3.80
CA LEU A 395 14.43 -0.61 -3.65
C LEU A 395 15.03 -0.09 -4.95
N ARG A 396 15.62 1.09 -4.89
CA ARG A 396 16.19 1.83 -6.02
C ARG A 396 17.71 1.88 -5.94
N PRO A 397 18.41 2.09 -7.07
CA PRO A 397 19.84 2.34 -7.10
C PRO A 397 20.25 3.45 -6.14
N GLY A 398 21.49 3.39 -5.65
CA GLY A 398 22.02 4.30 -4.63
C GLY A 398 21.53 4.00 -3.20
N GLY A 399 20.82 2.89 -2.98
CA GLY A 399 20.36 2.46 -1.65
C GLY A 399 19.17 3.23 -1.12
N PHE A 400 18.29 3.70 -2.01
CA PHE A 400 17.00 4.25 -1.59
C PHE A 400 15.95 3.15 -1.51
N LEU A 401 15.31 2.99 -0.37
CA LEU A 401 14.15 2.11 -0.21
C LEU A 401 12.94 2.93 0.24
N ASP A 402 11.79 2.62 -0.30
CA ASP A 402 10.51 3.14 0.14
C ASP A 402 9.55 1.97 0.35
N SER A 403 8.79 1.96 1.43
CA SER A 403 7.86 0.88 1.73
C SER A 403 6.52 1.41 2.21
N SER A 404 5.44 0.83 1.69
CA SER A 404 4.07 1.10 2.11
C SER A 404 3.43 -0.11 2.79
N LEU A 405 2.49 0.16 3.69
CA LEU A 405 1.59 -0.86 4.23
C LEU A 405 0.53 -1.22 3.20
N LEU A 406 0.18 -2.50 3.10
CA LEU A 406 -0.94 -2.97 2.28
C LEU A 406 -2.27 -2.88 3.08
N ILE A 407 -2.65 -1.63 3.38
CA ILE A 407 -3.96 -1.26 3.92
C ILE A 407 -4.80 -0.62 2.81
N ARG A 408 -6.12 -0.63 2.95
CA ARG A 408 -7.04 -0.18 1.88
C ARG A 408 -6.76 -0.89 0.55
N THR A 409 -6.47 -2.17 0.62
CA THR A 409 -5.97 -2.98 -0.47
C THR A 409 -7.03 -3.95 -0.94
N LEU A 410 -7.19 -4.07 -2.25
CA LEU A 410 -8.00 -5.07 -2.93
C LEU A 410 -7.06 -6.12 -3.53
N HIS A 411 -7.35 -7.38 -3.28
CA HIS A 411 -6.66 -8.53 -3.87
C HIS A 411 -7.62 -9.25 -4.82
N LEU A 412 -7.22 -9.37 -6.07
CA LEU A 412 -7.99 -10.00 -7.13
C LEU A 412 -7.28 -11.25 -7.62
N THR A 413 -8.04 -12.32 -7.80
CA THR A 413 -7.57 -13.58 -8.39
C THR A 413 -8.55 -14.06 -9.45
N THR A 414 -8.23 -15.17 -10.12
CA THR A 414 -9.13 -15.82 -11.09
C THR A 414 -10.45 -16.30 -10.47
N HIS A 415 -10.54 -16.37 -9.15
CA HIS A 415 -11.70 -16.94 -8.44
C HIS A 415 -12.49 -15.90 -7.66
N LYS A 416 -11.83 -14.85 -7.15
CA LYS A 416 -12.45 -13.88 -6.24
C LYS A 416 -11.71 -12.55 -6.24
N ALA A 417 -12.42 -11.53 -5.78
CA ALA A 417 -11.85 -10.26 -5.37
C ALA A 417 -12.13 -10.06 -3.88
N GLU A 418 -11.10 -9.88 -3.07
CA GLU A 418 -11.18 -9.73 -1.62
C GLU A 418 -10.66 -8.36 -1.17
N TYR A 419 -11.27 -7.87 -0.10
CA TYR A 419 -10.85 -6.68 0.62
C TYR A 419 -10.87 -6.97 2.13
N ALA A 420 -9.94 -6.37 2.87
CA ALA A 420 -9.96 -6.45 4.33
C ALA A 420 -9.80 -5.06 4.95
N ALA A 421 -10.55 -4.81 6.01
CA ALA A 421 -10.42 -3.62 6.84
C ALA A 421 -10.45 -4.01 8.31
N GLY A 422 -9.71 -3.28 9.14
CA GLY A 422 -9.67 -3.56 10.57
C GLY A 422 -9.44 -2.33 11.41
N SER A 423 -9.53 -2.54 12.73
CA SER A 423 -9.22 -1.54 13.74
C SER A 423 -8.32 -2.10 14.84
N GLY A 424 -7.61 -1.21 15.51
CA GLY A 424 -6.75 -1.57 16.65
C GLY A 424 -7.57 -1.63 17.94
N ILE A 425 -7.87 -2.84 18.41
CA ILE A 425 -8.63 -3.05 19.62
C ILE A 425 -7.75 -2.87 20.85
N VAL A 426 -8.18 -1.98 21.75
CA VAL A 426 -7.56 -1.69 23.05
C VAL A 426 -8.56 -1.87 24.17
N ILE A 427 -8.12 -1.81 25.42
CA ILE A 427 -8.99 -2.03 26.60
C ILE A 427 -10.21 -1.09 26.62
N HIS A 428 -10.08 0.14 26.15
CA HIS A 428 -11.16 1.14 26.15
C HIS A 428 -11.93 1.19 24.81
N SER A 429 -11.70 0.27 23.88
CA SER A 429 -12.46 0.18 22.63
C SER A 429 -13.95 -0.09 22.94
N VAL A 430 -14.82 0.52 22.13
CA VAL A 430 -16.26 0.24 22.13
C VAL A 430 -16.57 -0.57 20.88
N ALA A 431 -17.01 -1.80 21.03
CA ALA A 431 -17.13 -2.75 19.92
C ALA A 431 -17.96 -2.20 18.74
N GLU A 432 -19.05 -1.50 19.03
CA GLU A 432 -19.92 -0.87 18.04
C GLU A 432 -19.20 0.26 17.29
N LYS A 433 -18.35 1.05 17.96
CA LYS A 433 -17.56 2.11 17.33
C LYS A 433 -16.45 1.52 16.43
N GLU A 434 -15.80 0.45 16.87
CA GLU A 434 -14.80 -0.26 16.06
C GLU A 434 -15.44 -0.85 14.79
N TYR A 435 -16.66 -1.38 14.90
CA TYR A 435 -17.41 -1.86 13.75
C TYR A 435 -17.72 -0.74 12.76
N GLU A 436 -18.22 0.41 13.22
CA GLU A 436 -18.47 1.58 12.37
C GLU A 436 -17.18 2.14 11.74
N GLU A 437 -16.06 2.07 12.45
CA GLU A 437 -14.75 2.45 11.89
C GLU A 437 -14.36 1.53 10.72
N VAL A 438 -14.55 0.22 10.86
CA VAL A 438 -14.30 -0.75 9.78
C VAL A 438 -15.21 -0.49 8.59
N LYS A 439 -16.51 -0.23 8.83
CA LYS A 439 -17.45 0.19 7.76
C LYS A 439 -17.00 1.48 7.07
N ALA A 440 -16.56 2.46 7.83
CA ALA A 440 -16.06 3.73 7.26
C ALA A 440 -14.82 3.51 6.38
N LYS A 441 -13.92 2.61 6.77
CA LYS A 441 -12.73 2.23 5.99
C LYS A 441 -13.07 1.48 4.70
N SER A 442 -14.20 0.77 4.65
CA SER A 442 -14.64 0.05 3.45
C SER A 442 -15.41 0.91 2.45
N ARG A 443 -15.89 2.11 2.83
CA ARG A 443 -16.70 2.99 1.98
C ARG A 443 -16.07 3.37 0.64
N MET A 444 -14.75 3.39 0.56
CA MET A 444 -14.06 3.66 -0.72
C MET A 444 -14.39 2.61 -1.79
N TRP A 445 -14.80 1.42 -1.37
CA TRP A 445 -15.18 0.31 -2.23
C TRP A 445 -16.69 0.09 -2.31
N THR A 446 -17.47 0.46 -1.28
CA THR A 446 -18.88 0.04 -1.12
C THR A 446 -19.91 1.09 -1.54
N ASP A 447 -19.52 2.28 -2.04
CA ASP A 447 -20.44 3.40 -2.40
C ASP A 447 -21.47 3.78 -1.32
N GLY A 448 -21.26 3.31 -0.09
CA GLY A 448 -22.18 3.56 1.02
C GLY A 448 -23.40 2.64 1.04
N THR A 449 -23.44 1.59 0.21
CA THR A 449 -24.45 0.52 0.36
C THR A 449 -24.21 -0.19 1.68
N ASP A 450 -25.18 -0.12 2.56
CA ASP A 450 -25.13 -0.83 3.84
C ASP A 450 -25.14 -2.35 3.61
N ASP A 451 -24.47 -3.06 4.51
CA ASP A 451 -24.54 -4.52 4.58
C ASP A 451 -26.03 -4.93 4.69
N THR A 452 -26.61 -5.49 3.65
CA THR A 452 -27.86 -6.23 3.72
C THR A 452 -27.58 -7.69 4.07
#